data_61f896aa50b21b049b43f7f5cff7bb1b
#
_entry.id   61f896aa50b21b049b43f7f5cff7bb1b
#
_cell.length_a   1.000
_cell.length_b   1.000
_cell.length_c   1.000
_cell.angle_alpha   90.00
_cell.angle_beta   90.00
_cell.angle_gamma   90.00
#
_symmetry.space_group_name_H-M   'P 1'
#
loop_
_entity.id
_entity.type
_entity.pdbx_description
1 polymer ?
#
loop_
_entity_poly.entity_id
_entity_poly.type
_entity_poly.pdbx_seq_one_letter_code
_entity_poly.pdbx_strand_id
1 'polypeptide(L)'
;MTIFRSNSYNVVVCGAGPAGLMAAYQLGKLTGNDGQVLLLDKKEPWKEPIFCAEAVSTHRLNELWPIDESWVRGRISGIYFTSPKGYKAEFYSKDCGRLLDRSKFHHAIADACIEAGVECRYDALVKSISRDGNGWHLSVQVGAEVVEISAQAVIDATGPGCRLTRGIPCLEGIESGDGDLEPAIFAVAEGIEHKRDHIDLFYGSEFPGGYGWIFPRDGKEVNIGFVLAKDARPGISMRDKLKQSITNHYPEARIKAIYGGMIACGQSNKPMAKCGLFKAGDAASCVNPLSRSGIVEAILCGKLVAESVHEWLMAKDDESRARIESAVLGRWMASLGKSHLQIARAKPGLAKIKDEQFDKAALRLSKLPREKQTLLRIFFAVLWSCPSVIWKMRSFLH
;
A
#
# COMPACT_ATOMS: atom_id res chain seq x y z
N MET A 1 34.66 -14.30 -0.68
CA MET A 1 33.77 -13.72 -1.72
C MET A 1 33.20 -12.44 -1.16
N THR A 2 33.33 -11.31 -1.86
CA THR A 2 32.74 -10.05 -1.40
C THR A 2 31.22 -10.17 -1.45
N ILE A 3 30.53 -9.86 -0.35
CA ILE A 3 29.06 -9.94 -0.22
C ILE A 3 28.39 -8.94 -1.16
N PHE A 4 29.00 -7.76 -1.34
CA PHE A 4 28.53 -6.68 -2.18
C PHE A 4 29.56 -6.33 -3.27
N ARG A 5 29.10 -5.73 -4.38
CA ARG A 5 30.01 -5.26 -5.46
C ARG A 5 30.90 -4.11 -4.98
N SER A 6 30.39 -3.29 -4.05
CA SER A 6 31.09 -2.14 -3.47
C SER A 6 30.69 -1.97 -2.01
N ASN A 7 31.49 -1.22 -1.23
CA ASN A 7 31.11 -0.74 0.09
C ASN A 7 30.55 0.69 0.05
N SER A 8 30.48 1.30 -1.13
CA SER A 8 29.95 2.65 -1.32
C SER A 8 29.03 2.70 -2.55
N TYR A 9 27.87 3.31 -2.40
CA TYR A 9 26.84 3.43 -3.43
C TYR A 9 26.37 4.88 -3.54
N ASN A 10 25.85 5.25 -4.72
CA ASN A 10 25.18 6.53 -4.87
C ASN A 10 23.84 6.48 -4.13
N VAL A 11 23.09 5.37 -4.25
CA VAL A 11 21.80 5.20 -3.60
C VAL A 11 21.68 3.79 -3.02
N VAL A 12 21.20 3.70 -1.77
CA VAL A 12 20.74 2.45 -1.17
C VAL A 12 19.22 2.52 -0.96
N VAL A 13 18.50 1.58 -1.56
CA VAL A 13 17.04 1.41 -1.38
C VAL A 13 16.82 0.32 -0.33
N CYS A 14 16.20 0.67 0.78
CA CYS A 14 15.92 -0.23 1.89
C CYS A 14 14.46 -0.72 1.80
N GLY A 15 14.27 -2.00 1.46
CA GLY A 15 12.97 -2.65 1.29
C GLY A 15 12.59 -2.88 -0.17
N ALA A 16 12.31 -4.14 -0.53
CA ALA A 16 11.92 -4.58 -1.87
C ALA A 16 10.41 -4.84 -1.99
N GLY A 17 9.59 -4.06 -1.29
CA GLY A 17 8.16 -3.95 -1.59
C GLY A 17 7.91 -3.18 -2.89
N PRO A 18 6.64 -3.01 -3.34
CA PRO A 18 6.33 -2.34 -4.61
C PRO A 18 6.97 -0.96 -4.78
N ALA A 19 7.07 -0.17 -3.70
CA ALA A 19 7.70 1.14 -3.73
C ALA A 19 9.21 1.06 -3.95
N GLY A 20 9.90 0.18 -3.20
CA GLY A 20 11.35 0.04 -3.30
C GLY A 20 11.79 -0.60 -4.61
N LEU A 21 11.08 -1.63 -5.08
CA LEU A 21 11.32 -2.24 -6.39
C LEU A 21 11.17 -1.20 -7.51
N MET A 22 10.09 -0.41 -7.50
CA MET A 22 9.89 0.62 -8.52
C MET A 22 10.91 1.74 -8.41
N ALA A 23 11.28 2.17 -7.19
CA ALA A 23 12.32 3.19 -7.01
C ALA A 23 13.67 2.71 -7.53
N ALA A 24 14.05 1.47 -7.21
CA ALA A 24 15.30 0.88 -7.68
C ALA A 24 15.32 0.74 -9.22
N TYR A 25 14.25 0.21 -9.81
CA TYR A 25 14.11 0.10 -11.26
C TYR A 25 14.24 1.46 -11.96
N GLN A 26 13.48 2.45 -11.49
CA GLN A 26 13.49 3.78 -12.10
C GLN A 26 14.86 4.45 -11.97
N LEU A 27 15.54 4.31 -10.82
CA LEU A 27 16.91 4.79 -10.65
C LEU A 27 17.87 4.09 -11.60
N GLY A 28 17.83 2.77 -11.72
CA GLY A 28 18.66 2.03 -12.67
C GLY A 28 18.47 2.53 -14.09
N LYS A 29 17.22 2.82 -14.51
CA LYS A 29 16.89 3.40 -15.82
C LYS A 29 17.44 4.81 -16.00
N LEU A 30 17.41 5.64 -14.96
CA LEU A 30 17.86 7.06 -15.02
C LEU A 30 19.38 7.18 -14.96
N THR A 31 20.06 6.31 -14.21
CA THR A 31 21.51 6.40 -13.98
C THR A 31 22.33 5.48 -14.89
N GLY A 32 21.69 4.51 -15.55
CA GLY A 32 22.37 3.48 -16.33
C GLY A 32 23.21 2.54 -15.46
N ASN A 33 24.06 1.74 -16.10
CA ASN A 33 24.87 0.72 -15.42
C ASN A 33 25.91 1.28 -14.43
N ASP A 34 26.22 2.56 -14.50
CA ASP A 34 27.22 3.23 -13.66
C ASP A 34 26.61 3.82 -12.37
N GLY A 35 25.29 3.69 -12.19
CA GLY A 35 24.55 4.41 -11.15
C GLY A 35 24.77 3.91 -9.72
N GLN A 36 25.48 2.81 -9.52
CA GLN A 36 25.75 2.26 -8.19
C GLN A 36 24.53 2.30 -7.27
N VAL A 37 23.42 1.72 -7.74
CA VAL A 37 22.17 1.56 -6.97
C VAL A 37 22.15 0.19 -6.34
N LEU A 38 21.95 0.13 -5.02
CA LEU A 38 21.79 -1.10 -4.25
C LEU A 38 20.37 -1.20 -3.69
N LEU A 39 19.69 -2.31 -3.95
CA LEU A 39 18.40 -2.65 -3.35
C LEU A 39 18.59 -3.75 -2.31
N LEU A 40 18.14 -3.49 -1.08
CA LEU A 40 18.24 -4.41 0.06
C LEU A 40 16.86 -4.82 0.57
N ASP A 41 16.67 -6.10 0.85
CA ASP A 41 15.53 -6.57 1.66
C ASP A 41 15.96 -7.73 2.55
N LYS A 42 15.31 -7.85 3.71
CA LYS A 42 15.52 -8.94 4.69
C LYS A 42 15.08 -10.32 4.17
N LYS A 43 14.34 -10.38 3.06
CA LYS A 43 13.89 -11.60 2.39
C LYS A 43 13.71 -11.34 0.89
N GLU A 44 13.67 -12.37 0.12
CA GLU A 44 13.24 -12.30 -1.28
C GLU A 44 11.81 -11.75 -1.37
N PRO A 45 11.54 -10.70 -2.17
CA PRO A 45 10.24 -10.02 -2.20
C PRO A 45 9.10 -10.89 -2.77
N TRP A 46 9.42 -11.95 -3.47
CA TRP A 46 8.47 -12.94 -3.99
C TRP A 46 8.21 -14.12 -3.05
N LYS A 47 8.96 -14.23 -1.95
CA LYS A 47 8.83 -15.33 -0.98
C LYS A 47 7.58 -15.18 -0.14
N GLU A 48 6.71 -16.18 -0.22
CA GLU A 48 5.49 -16.24 0.59
C GLU A 48 5.80 -16.38 2.11
N PRO A 49 4.94 -15.90 3.01
CA PRO A 49 3.68 -15.23 2.74
C PRO A 49 3.84 -13.75 2.36
N ILE A 50 3.02 -13.29 1.40
CA ILE A 50 2.88 -11.88 1.06
C ILE A 50 1.53 -11.39 1.58
N PHE A 51 1.54 -10.45 2.54
CA PHE A 51 0.32 -9.99 3.22
C PHE A 51 -0.43 -8.96 2.37
N CYS A 52 -1.37 -9.42 1.55
CA CYS A 52 -2.13 -8.58 0.63
C CYS A 52 -3.45 -9.24 0.22
N ALA A 53 -4.46 -8.43 -0.08
CA ALA A 53 -5.70 -8.88 -0.72
C ALA A 53 -5.60 -8.95 -2.26
N GLU A 54 -4.46 -8.53 -2.84
CA GLU A 54 -4.03 -8.77 -4.24
C GLU A 54 -4.77 -7.97 -5.33
N ALA A 55 -5.86 -7.26 -5.01
CA ALA A 55 -6.63 -6.52 -6.01
C ALA A 55 -6.03 -5.15 -6.35
N VAL A 56 -6.00 -4.82 -7.63
CA VAL A 56 -5.55 -3.53 -8.17
C VAL A 56 -6.47 -3.03 -9.27
N SER A 57 -6.52 -1.71 -9.50
CA SER A 57 -7.15 -1.12 -10.68
C SER A 57 -6.34 -1.43 -11.93
N THR A 58 -6.97 -2.01 -12.95
CA THR A 58 -6.34 -2.32 -14.25
C THR A 58 -5.73 -1.07 -14.87
N HIS A 59 -6.53 -0.03 -15.04
CA HIS A 59 -6.11 1.21 -15.69
C HIS A 59 -4.93 1.86 -14.97
N ARG A 60 -5.04 2.07 -13.67
CA ARG A 60 -3.99 2.76 -12.89
C ARG A 60 -2.68 1.98 -12.80
N LEU A 61 -2.75 0.64 -12.73
CA LEU A 61 -1.53 -0.16 -12.76
C LEU A 61 -0.87 -0.08 -14.13
N ASN A 62 -1.66 -0.24 -15.21
CA ASN A 62 -1.13 -0.27 -16.56
C ASN A 62 -0.48 1.06 -17.03
N GLU A 63 -0.87 2.18 -16.43
CA GLU A 63 -0.21 3.48 -16.66
C GLU A 63 1.21 3.56 -16.07
N LEU A 64 1.47 2.79 -15.02
CA LEU A 64 2.74 2.84 -14.28
C LEU A 64 3.65 1.66 -14.59
N TRP A 65 3.05 0.49 -14.82
CA TRP A 65 3.71 -0.77 -15.10
C TRP A 65 2.81 -1.62 -16.02
N PRO A 66 3.25 -1.92 -17.25
CA PRO A 66 2.45 -2.69 -18.20
C PRO A 66 2.03 -4.04 -17.62
N ILE A 67 0.76 -4.37 -17.76
CA ILE A 67 0.22 -5.61 -17.23
C ILE A 67 0.63 -6.78 -18.13
N ASP A 68 1.28 -7.78 -17.53
CA ASP A 68 1.56 -9.07 -18.13
C ASP A 68 0.68 -10.14 -17.47
N GLU A 69 -0.04 -10.90 -18.26
CA GLU A 69 -0.99 -11.92 -17.79
C GLU A 69 -0.30 -13.08 -17.03
N SER A 70 1.02 -13.25 -17.14
CA SER A 70 1.76 -14.29 -16.42
C SER A 70 1.69 -14.17 -14.91
N TRP A 71 1.49 -12.95 -14.38
CA TRP A 71 1.33 -12.66 -12.95
C TRP A 71 -0.09 -12.19 -12.58
N VAL A 72 -1.08 -12.40 -13.47
CA VAL A 72 -2.48 -12.14 -13.17
C VAL A 72 -3.20 -13.43 -12.78
N ARG A 73 -3.78 -13.48 -11.58
CA ARG A 73 -4.61 -14.60 -11.09
C ARG A 73 -6.06 -14.52 -11.58
N GLY A 74 -6.57 -13.30 -11.76
CA GLY A 74 -7.97 -13.12 -12.15
C GLY A 74 -8.28 -11.71 -12.60
N ARG A 75 -9.36 -11.59 -13.38
CA ARG A 75 -9.88 -10.32 -13.89
C ARG A 75 -11.15 -9.96 -13.12
N ILE A 76 -11.26 -8.71 -12.71
CA ILE A 76 -12.41 -8.20 -11.97
C ILE A 76 -13.22 -7.25 -12.86
N SER A 77 -14.50 -7.54 -12.97
CA SER A 77 -15.49 -6.74 -13.70
C SER A 77 -16.53 -6.11 -12.77
N GLY A 78 -16.58 -6.52 -11.50
CA GLY A 78 -17.57 -5.99 -10.57
C GLY A 78 -17.14 -5.95 -9.12
N ILE A 79 -17.81 -5.07 -8.38
CA ILE A 79 -17.66 -4.92 -6.93
C ILE A 79 -19.05 -4.93 -6.32
N TYR A 80 -19.30 -5.85 -5.39
CA TYR A 80 -20.48 -5.81 -4.53
C TYR A 80 -20.19 -5.02 -3.26
N PHE A 81 -21.06 -4.09 -2.96
CA PHE A 81 -21.10 -3.36 -1.69
C PHE A 81 -22.27 -3.92 -0.87
N THR A 82 -21.95 -4.70 0.13
CA THR A 82 -22.93 -5.45 0.92
C THR A 82 -23.16 -4.77 2.27
N SER A 83 -24.42 -4.48 2.58
CA SER A 83 -24.85 -3.88 3.84
C SER A 83 -25.06 -4.96 4.93
N PRO A 84 -25.22 -4.57 6.22
CA PRO A 84 -25.42 -5.51 7.32
C PRO A 84 -26.60 -6.49 7.14
N LYS A 85 -27.69 -6.04 6.53
CA LYS A 85 -28.85 -6.93 6.20
C LYS A 85 -28.70 -7.69 4.89
N GLY A 86 -27.53 -7.64 4.24
CA GLY A 86 -27.25 -8.38 3.01
C GLY A 86 -27.76 -7.73 1.73
N TYR A 87 -28.25 -6.47 1.76
CA TYR A 87 -28.56 -5.75 0.53
C TYR A 87 -27.28 -5.44 -0.23
N LYS A 88 -27.27 -5.73 -1.55
CA LYS A 88 -26.10 -5.55 -2.41
C LYS A 88 -26.32 -4.43 -3.42
N ALA A 89 -25.40 -3.48 -3.47
CA ALA A 89 -25.22 -2.59 -4.60
C ALA A 89 -24.04 -3.11 -5.46
N GLU A 90 -24.22 -3.15 -6.78
CA GLU A 90 -23.22 -3.66 -7.70
C GLU A 90 -22.61 -2.52 -8.53
N PHE A 91 -21.33 -2.24 -8.35
CA PHE A 91 -20.58 -1.50 -9.35
C PHE A 91 -20.08 -2.49 -10.41
N TYR A 92 -20.32 -2.20 -11.67
CA TYR A 92 -19.83 -2.99 -12.78
C TYR A 92 -19.12 -2.12 -13.80
N SER A 93 -17.93 -2.54 -14.15
CA SER A 93 -17.18 -1.98 -15.29
C SER A 93 -16.29 -3.08 -15.85
N LYS A 94 -16.47 -3.37 -17.13
CA LYS A 94 -15.67 -4.40 -17.79
C LYS A 94 -14.19 -4.15 -17.55
N ASP A 95 -13.50 -5.16 -17.00
CA ASP A 95 -12.06 -5.12 -16.83
C ASP A 95 -11.55 -4.01 -15.86
N CYS A 96 -12.31 -3.72 -14.81
CA CYS A 96 -11.97 -2.66 -13.86
C CYS A 96 -10.80 -2.99 -12.94
N GLY A 97 -10.49 -4.28 -12.74
CA GLY A 97 -9.44 -4.71 -11.81
C GLY A 97 -8.73 -6.00 -12.22
N ARG A 98 -7.59 -6.21 -11.57
CA ARG A 98 -6.80 -7.44 -11.61
C ARG A 98 -6.58 -7.95 -10.19
N LEU A 99 -6.55 -9.27 -10.06
CA LEU A 99 -5.99 -9.96 -8.91
C LEU A 99 -4.59 -10.43 -9.28
N LEU A 100 -3.62 -10.02 -8.50
CA LEU A 100 -2.22 -10.28 -8.81
C LEU A 100 -1.73 -11.56 -8.12
N ASP A 101 -0.96 -12.36 -8.84
CA ASP A 101 0.02 -13.23 -8.23
C ASP A 101 1.19 -12.35 -7.74
N ARG A 102 1.13 -11.97 -6.48
CA ARG A 102 2.10 -11.03 -5.90
C ARG A 102 3.52 -11.56 -5.93
N SER A 103 3.70 -12.87 -5.83
CA SER A 103 5.01 -13.52 -5.94
C SER A 103 5.59 -13.28 -7.34
N LYS A 104 4.87 -13.66 -8.38
CA LYS A 104 5.31 -13.48 -9.77
C LYS A 104 5.45 -11.99 -10.13
N PHE A 105 4.51 -11.15 -9.67
CA PHE A 105 4.56 -9.69 -9.91
C PHE A 105 5.82 -9.04 -9.32
N HIS A 106 6.18 -9.38 -8.08
CA HIS A 106 7.41 -8.85 -7.48
C HIS A 106 8.66 -9.39 -8.17
N HIS A 107 8.65 -10.67 -8.57
CA HIS A 107 9.76 -11.27 -9.30
C HIS A 107 10.00 -10.55 -10.62
N ALA A 108 8.94 -10.30 -11.39
CA ALA A 108 9.05 -9.59 -12.67
C ALA A 108 9.66 -8.17 -12.51
N ILE A 109 9.29 -7.43 -11.45
CA ILE A 109 9.89 -6.11 -11.22
C ILE A 109 11.34 -6.25 -10.72
N ALA A 110 11.64 -7.28 -9.90
CA ALA A 110 12.99 -7.53 -9.42
C ALA A 110 13.96 -7.89 -10.57
N ASP A 111 13.50 -8.71 -11.51
CA ASP A 111 14.26 -9.02 -12.73
C ASP A 111 14.54 -7.75 -13.55
N ALA A 112 13.54 -6.91 -13.73
CA ALA A 112 13.70 -5.63 -14.40
C ALA A 112 14.67 -4.68 -13.67
N CYS A 113 14.75 -4.73 -12.33
CA CYS A 113 15.78 -4.00 -11.58
C CYS A 113 17.19 -4.49 -11.95
N ILE A 114 17.39 -5.81 -12.01
CA ILE A 114 18.68 -6.41 -12.38
C ILE A 114 19.06 -6.04 -13.81
N GLU A 115 18.13 -6.13 -14.74
CA GLU A 115 18.31 -5.71 -16.14
C GLU A 115 18.65 -4.22 -16.27
N ALA A 116 18.12 -3.37 -15.38
CA ALA A 116 18.44 -1.96 -15.30
C ALA A 116 19.78 -1.67 -14.58
N GLY A 117 20.59 -2.69 -14.26
CA GLY A 117 21.91 -2.54 -13.65
C GLY A 117 21.93 -2.42 -12.13
N VAL A 118 20.78 -2.49 -11.45
CA VAL A 118 20.67 -2.42 -9.99
C VAL A 118 21.30 -3.67 -9.35
N GLU A 119 22.10 -3.47 -8.31
CA GLU A 119 22.53 -4.56 -7.45
C GLU A 119 21.39 -4.89 -6.46
N CYS A 120 20.81 -6.09 -6.56
CA CYS A 120 19.77 -6.56 -5.66
C CYS A 120 20.36 -7.59 -4.67
N ARG A 121 20.15 -7.36 -3.37
CA ARG A 121 20.57 -8.28 -2.29
C ARG A 121 19.41 -8.55 -1.37
N TYR A 122 19.04 -9.80 -1.33
CA TYR A 122 17.99 -10.32 -0.46
C TYR A 122 18.62 -11.09 0.69
N ASP A 123 17.84 -11.42 1.73
CA ASP A 123 18.34 -11.92 3.03
C ASP A 123 19.36 -10.96 3.67
N ALA A 124 19.21 -9.66 3.37
CA ALA A 124 20.06 -8.56 3.81
C ALA A 124 19.23 -7.55 4.65
N LEU A 125 19.37 -7.62 5.96
CA LEU A 125 18.61 -6.78 6.90
C LEU A 125 19.39 -5.53 7.26
N VAL A 126 18.89 -4.36 6.89
CA VAL A 126 19.42 -3.09 7.41
C VAL A 126 19.02 -2.96 8.89
N LYS A 127 20.02 -3.00 9.77
CA LYS A 127 19.86 -2.95 11.23
C LYS A 127 19.71 -1.53 11.71
N SER A 128 20.56 -0.65 11.20
CA SER A 128 20.61 0.76 11.56
C SER A 128 21.20 1.59 10.42
N ILE A 129 20.87 2.86 10.45
CA ILE A 129 21.50 3.86 9.60
C ILE A 129 21.99 5.03 10.48
N SER A 130 23.05 5.65 10.06
CA SER A 130 23.58 6.88 10.67
C SER A 130 24.08 7.83 9.59
N ARG A 131 24.20 9.10 9.90
CA ARG A 131 24.70 10.12 8.96
C ARG A 131 25.83 10.90 9.58
N ASP A 132 26.88 11.11 8.80
CA ASP A 132 27.96 12.05 9.09
C ASP A 132 28.12 13.09 7.99
N GLY A 133 29.23 13.86 7.99
CA GLY A 133 29.52 14.86 6.97
C GLY A 133 29.72 14.29 5.56
N ASN A 134 29.99 13.00 5.44
CA ASN A 134 30.34 12.32 4.17
C ASN A 134 29.14 11.56 3.54
N GLY A 135 28.02 11.39 4.28
CA GLY A 135 26.87 10.71 3.76
C GLY A 135 26.19 9.80 4.79
N TRP A 136 25.50 8.78 4.29
CA TRP A 136 24.83 7.76 5.09
C TRP A 136 25.70 6.53 5.26
N HIS A 137 25.68 5.94 6.47
CA HIS A 137 26.29 4.67 6.82
C HIS A 137 25.19 3.70 7.23
N LEU A 138 25.20 2.52 6.65
CA LEU A 138 24.20 1.47 6.89
C LEU A 138 24.90 0.23 7.42
N SER A 139 24.45 -0.24 8.57
CA SER A 139 24.85 -1.53 9.12
C SER A 139 23.89 -2.61 8.61
N VAL A 140 24.39 -3.52 7.79
CA VAL A 140 23.59 -4.53 7.07
C VAL A 140 23.99 -5.93 7.52
N GLN A 141 23.02 -6.67 8.05
CA GLN A 141 23.21 -8.08 8.42
C GLN A 141 22.89 -8.98 7.23
N VAL A 142 23.84 -9.80 6.82
CA VAL A 142 23.70 -10.84 5.80
C VAL A 142 24.12 -12.19 6.40
N GLY A 143 23.17 -13.05 6.67
CA GLY A 143 23.42 -14.27 7.44
C GLY A 143 23.92 -13.97 8.85
N ALA A 144 25.12 -14.46 9.18
CA ALA A 144 25.79 -14.21 10.46
C ALA A 144 26.72 -12.98 10.44
N GLU A 145 26.97 -12.39 9.28
CA GLU A 145 27.91 -11.26 9.12
C GLU A 145 27.17 -9.93 9.17
N VAL A 146 27.87 -8.90 9.67
CA VAL A 146 27.42 -7.50 9.61
C VAL A 146 28.42 -6.74 8.75
N VAL A 147 27.92 -6.08 7.71
CA VAL A 147 28.71 -5.34 6.76
C VAL A 147 28.30 -3.86 6.81
N GLU A 148 29.29 -2.98 6.83
CA GLU A 148 29.06 -1.54 6.76
C GLU A 148 29.11 -1.07 5.30
N ILE A 149 28.08 -0.31 4.91
CA ILE A 149 27.90 0.24 3.56
C ILE A 149 27.71 1.75 3.69
N SER A 150 28.31 2.53 2.79
CA SER A 150 28.06 3.96 2.67
C SER A 150 27.18 4.30 1.47
N ALA A 151 26.41 5.39 1.59
CA ALA A 151 25.57 5.89 0.50
C ALA A 151 25.47 7.41 0.52
N GLN A 152 25.37 8.04 -0.66
CA GLN A 152 25.06 9.47 -0.75
C GLN A 152 23.60 9.74 -0.37
N ALA A 153 22.69 8.91 -0.89
CA ALA A 153 21.26 8.97 -0.58
C ALA A 153 20.72 7.61 -0.15
N VAL A 154 19.67 7.63 0.70
CA VAL A 154 18.94 6.43 1.15
C VAL A 154 17.47 6.60 0.83
N ILE A 155 16.85 5.54 0.27
CA ILE A 155 15.39 5.45 0.15
C ILE A 155 14.86 4.47 1.19
N ASP A 156 14.08 4.97 2.17
CA ASP A 156 13.34 4.13 3.10
C ASP A 156 12.03 3.68 2.47
N ALA A 157 12.00 2.44 2.01
CA ALA A 157 10.83 1.71 1.51
C ALA A 157 10.52 0.47 2.39
N THR A 158 10.88 0.52 3.68
CA THR A 158 10.76 -0.63 4.61
C THR A 158 9.34 -0.94 5.06
N GLY A 159 8.37 -0.18 4.57
CA GLY A 159 6.96 -0.39 4.87
C GLY A 159 6.48 0.31 6.15
N PRO A 160 5.34 -0.12 6.74
CA PRO A 160 4.76 0.55 7.89
C PRO A 160 5.65 0.46 9.13
N GLY A 161 5.71 1.55 9.89
CA GLY A 161 6.43 1.60 11.17
C GLY A 161 7.76 2.34 11.15
N CYS A 162 8.32 2.67 9.98
CA CYS A 162 9.47 3.59 9.79
C CYS A 162 10.61 3.44 10.79
N ARG A 163 11.08 2.20 11.00
CA ARG A 163 12.07 1.89 12.04
C ARG A 163 13.45 2.50 11.78
N LEU A 164 13.80 2.68 10.49
CA LEU A 164 15.11 3.21 10.10
C LEU A 164 15.30 4.68 10.44
N THR A 165 14.21 5.46 10.50
CA THR A 165 14.29 6.92 10.64
C THR A 165 14.16 7.41 12.08
N ARG A 166 13.85 6.51 13.03
CA ARG A 166 13.63 6.89 14.43
C ARG A 166 14.91 7.27 15.15
N GLY A 167 14.87 8.37 15.91
CA GLY A 167 15.95 8.79 16.78
C GLY A 167 17.17 9.36 16.06
N ILE A 168 17.06 9.66 14.75
CA ILE A 168 18.14 10.30 13.98
C ILE A 168 17.90 11.81 13.99
N PRO A 169 18.76 12.62 14.62
CA PRO A 169 18.51 14.05 14.85
C PRO A 169 18.24 14.83 13.58
N CYS A 170 19.00 14.58 12.50
CA CYS A 170 18.79 15.28 11.23
C CYS A 170 17.47 14.96 10.54
N LEU A 171 16.77 13.87 10.94
CA LEU A 171 15.49 13.42 10.39
C LEU A 171 14.28 13.84 11.23
N GLU A 172 14.47 14.62 12.27
CA GLU A 172 13.36 15.15 13.07
C GLU A 172 12.34 15.85 12.16
N GLY A 173 11.05 15.53 12.36
CA GLY A 173 9.92 16.07 11.58
C GLY A 173 9.52 15.29 10.35
N ILE A 174 10.34 14.32 9.85
CA ILE A 174 9.92 13.41 8.77
C ILE A 174 9.50 12.02 9.27
N GLU A 175 9.60 11.79 10.57
CA GLU A 175 9.17 10.54 11.19
C GLU A 175 7.69 10.29 10.89
N SER A 176 7.36 9.10 10.40
CA SER A 176 5.95 8.70 10.31
C SER A 176 5.44 8.50 11.72
N GLY A 177 4.35 9.17 12.06
CA GLY A 177 3.69 8.90 13.32
C GLY A 177 3.15 7.48 13.35
N ASP A 178 3.31 6.76 14.45
CA ASP A 178 2.61 5.48 14.72
C ASP A 178 1.08 5.67 14.72
N GLY A 179 0.65 6.90 14.44
CA GLY A 179 -0.69 7.42 14.62
C GLY A 179 -1.76 6.75 13.78
N ASP A 180 -1.42 6.19 12.62
CA ASP A 180 -2.40 5.82 11.62
C ASP A 180 -2.22 4.40 11.08
N LEU A 181 -1.68 3.50 11.88
CA LEU A 181 -1.60 2.09 11.54
C LEU A 181 -2.93 1.39 11.86
N GLU A 182 -3.56 0.83 10.84
CA GLU A 182 -4.80 0.07 10.97
C GLU A 182 -4.54 -1.42 10.88
N PRO A 183 -5.08 -2.22 11.84
CA PRO A 183 -4.91 -3.67 11.82
C PRO A 183 -5.81 -4.30 10.74
N ALA A 184 -5.22 -5.17 9.93
CA ALA A 184 -5.92 -5.99 8.96
C ALA A 184 -5.57 -7.45 9.15
N ILE A 185 -6.55 -8.33 8.88
CA ILE A 185 -6.38 -9.79 8.95
C ILE A 185 -7.17 -10.46 7.84
N PHE A 186 -6.65 -11.53 7.29
CA PHE A 186 -7.36 -12.34 6.31
C PHE A 186 -7.01 -13.82 6.40
N ALA A 187 -7.89 -14.63 5.84
CA ALA A 187 -7.68 -16.05 5.63
C ALA A 187 -7.67 -16.37 4.12
N VAL A 188 -6.89 -17.35 3.75
CA VAL A 188 -7.07 -18.11 2.52
C VAL A 188 -7.99 -19.28 2.86
N ALA A 189 -9.14 -19.37 2.20
CA ALA A 189 -10.17 -20.36 2.49
C ALA A 189 -10.77 -20.97 1.22
N GLU A 190 -11.34 -22.16 1.36
CA GLU A 190 -12.15 -22.85 0.35
C GLU A 190 -13.55 -23.11 0.89
N GLY A 191 -14.49 -23.50 0.03
CA GLY A 191 -15.87 -23.80 0.43
C GLY A 191 -16.73 -22.55 0.59
N ILE A 192 -16.28 -21.41 0.08
CA ILE A 192 -17.04 -20.15 0.02
C ILE A 192 -17.46 -19.92 -1.43
N GLU A 193 -18.77 -19.98 -1.66
CA GLU A 193 -19.32 -19.70 -2.99
C GLU A 193 -19.17 -18.21 -3.32
N HIS A 194 -18.52 -17.92 -4.43
CA HIS A 194 -18.17 -16.56 -4.81
C HIS A 194 -18.09 -16.39 -6.33
N LYS A 195 -18.58 -15.25 -6.84
CA LYS A 195 -18.49 -14.91 -8.25
C LYS A 195 -17.06 -14.53 -8.63
N ARG A 196 -16.45 -15.27 -9.54
CA ARG A 196 -15.01 -15.21 -9.83
C ARG A 196 -14.50 -13.91 -10.43
N ASP A 197 -15.36 -13.14 -11.09
CA ASP A 197 -15.05 -11.83 -11.69
C ASP A 197 -15.52 -10.65 -10.82
N HIS A 198 -15.86 -10.90 -9.55
CA HIS A 198 -16.28 -9.87 -8.60
C HIS A 198 -15.48 -9.94 -7.30
N ILE A 199 -15.43 -8.82 -6.61
CA ILE A 199 -15.02 -8.74 -5.21
C ILE A 199 -16.22 -8.31 -4.37
N ASP A 200 -16.35 -8.87 -3.16
CA ASP A 200 -17.36 -8.42 -2.18
C ASP A 200 -16.71 -7.56 -1.12
N LEU A 201 -17.34 -6.43 -0.81
CA LEU A 201 -16.99 -5.54 0.29
C LEU A 201 -18.18 -5.46 1.25
N PHE A 202 -17.93 -5.70 2.54
CA PHE A 202 -18.92 -5.73 3.61
C PHE A 202 -18.71 -4.54 4.53
N TYR A 203 -19.78 -3.80 4.81
CA TYR A 203 -19.76 -2.64 5.69
C TYR A 203 -20.71 -2.82 6.86
N GLY A 204 -20.48 -2.06 7.93
CA GLY A 204 -21.33 -2.02 9.09
C GLY A 204 -20.61 -2.18 10.41
N SER A 205 -21.38 -2.31 11.49
CA SER A 205 -20.88 -2.37 12.87
C SER A 205 -20.00 -3.58 13.16
N GLU A 206 -20.05 -4.62 12.33
CA GLU A 206 -19.13 -5.77 12.41
C GLU A 206 -17.67 -5.35 12.15
N PHE A 207 -17.45 -4.31 11.32
CA PHE A 207 -16.14 -3.81 10.93
C PHE A 207 -15.97 -2.31 11.27
N PRO A 208 -15.88 -1.93 12.55
CA PRO A 208 -15.93 -0.53 12.98
C PRO A 208 -14.85 0.33 12.31
N GLY A 209 -15.28 1.31 11.50
CA GLY A 209 -14.41 2.22 10.75
C GLY A 209 -13.58 1.58 9.64
N GLY A 210 -13.84 0.30 9.35
CA GLY A 210 -13.22 -0.49 8.30
C GLY A 210 -14.23 -1.13 7.37
N TYR A 211 -13.90 -2.31 6.85
CA TYR A 211 -14.75 -3.17 6.04
C TYR A 211 -14.24 -4.60 6.02
N GLY A 212 -15.13 -5.55 5.74
CA GLY A 212 -14.77 -6.92 5.37
C GLY A 212 -14.66 -7.09 3.86
N TRP A 213 -13.99 -8.14 3.41
CA TRP A 213 -13.89 -8.46 1.99
C TRP A 213 -13.89 -9.95 1.70
N ILE A 214 -14.32 -10.32 0.49
CA ILE A 214 -14.02 -11.59 -0.16
C ILE A 214 -13.51 -11.29 -1.55
N PHE A 215 -12.30 -11.77 -1.84
CA PHE A 215 -11.66 -11.66 -3.15
C PHE A 215 -11.38 -13.06 -3.68
N PRO A 216 -11.72 -13.37 -4.94
CA PRO A 216 -11.42 -14.66 -5.52
C PRO A 216 -9.90 -14.87 -5.61
N ARG A 217 -9.47 -16.12 -5.49
CA ARG A 217 -8.08 -16.57 -5.75
C ARG A 217 -8.10 -17.73 -6.74
N ASP A 218 -7.01 -18.45 -6.84
CA ASP A 218 -6.87 -19.59 -7.74
C ASP A 218 -7.87 -20.71 -7.42
N GLY A 219 -8.35 -21.40 -8.43
CA GLY A 219 -9.26 -22.53 -8.29
C GLY A 219 -10.54 -22.16 -7.52
N LYS A 220 -10.78 -22.78 -6.36
CA LYS A 220 -11.93 -22.53 -5.49
C LYS A 220 -11.58 -21.69 -4.25
N GLU A 221 -10.37 -21.17 -4.19
CA GLU A 221 -9.91 -20.36 -3.07
C GLU A 221 -10.45 -18.93 -3.11
N VAL A 222 -10.59 -18.37 -1.92
CA VAL A 222 -10.84 -16.95 -1.71
C VAL A 222 -9.87 -16.38 -0.66
N ASN A 223 -9.60 -15.08 -0.77
CA ASN A 223 -9.03 -14.29 0.29
C ASN A 223 -10.18 -13.59 1.00
N ILE A 224 -10.47 -13.99 2.24
CA ILE A 224 -11.53 -13.42 3.08
C ILE A 224 -10.93 -12.75 4.30
N GLY A 225 -11.29 -11.52 4.57
CA GLY A 225 -10.70 -10.79 5.68
C GLY A 225 -11.42 -9.51 6.02
N PHE A 226 -10.82 -8.75 6.92
CA PHE A 226 -11.31 -7.43 7.30
C PHE A 226 -10.19 -6.52 7.80
N VAL A 227 -10.43 -5.22 7.73
CA VAL A 227 -9.65 -4.15 8.32
C VAL A 227 -10.52 -3.40 9.30
N LEU A 228 -9.96 -2.97 10.42
CA LEU A 228 -10.64 -2.14 11.43
C LEU A 228 -9.96 -0.78 11.54
N ALA A 229 -10.71 0.22 11.99
CA ALA A 229 -10.09 1.48 12.39
C ALA A 229 -9.07 1.23 13.52
N LYS A 230 -8.05 2.06 13.57
CA LYS A 230 -6.96 2.00 14.57
C LYS A 230 -7.46 1.84 16.02
N ASP A 231 -8.50 2.57 16.38
CA ASP A 231 -9.02 2.62 17.75
C ASP A 231 -10.12 1.58 18.02
N ALA A 232 -10.47 0.78 17.02
CA ALA A 232 -11.47 -0.28 17.18
C ALA A 232 -10.95 -1.38 18.09
N ARG A 233 -11.79 -1.79 19.05
CA ARG A 233 -11.49 -2.88 20.01
C ARG A 233 -12.56 -3.96 19.87
N PRO A 234 -12.27 -5.06 19.17
CA PRO A 234 -13.28 -6.10 18.93
C PRO A 234 -13.63 -6.94 20.16
N GLY A 235 -13.01 -6.73 21.33
CA GLY A 235 -13.24 -7.51 22.53
C GLY A 235 -12.59 -8.90 22.55
N ILE A 236 -12.23 -9.43 21.39
CA ILE A 236 -11.53 -10.70 21.17
C ILE A 236 -10.35 -10.48 20.22
N SER A 237 -9.47 -11.45 20.07
CA SER A 237 -8.37 -11.34 19.12
C SER A 237 -8.90 -11.18 17.68
N MET A 238 -8.16 -10.45 16.83
CA MET A 238 -8.50 -10.32 15.41
C MET A 238 -8.63 -11.69 14.72
N ARG A 239 -7.77 -12.64 15.13
CA ARG A 239 -7.77 -14.02 14.61
C ARG A 239 -9.04 -14.78 14.97
N ASP A 240 -9.49 -14.66 16.22
CA ASP A 240 -10.72 -15.34 16.69
C ASP A 240 -11.95 -14.68 16.07
N LYS A 241 -11.97 -13.34 15.96
CA LYS A 241 -13.04 -12.62 15.25
C LYS A 241 -13.15 -13.09 13.80
N LEU A 242 -12.04 -13.24 13.07
CA LEU A 242 -12.05 -13.72 11.69
C LEU A 242 -12.61 -15.15 11.61
N LYS A 243 -12.12 -16.06 12.46
CA LYS A 243 -12.59 -17.43 12.50
C LYS A 243 -14.10 -17.50 12.80
N GLN A 244 -14.53 -16.75 13.81
CA GLN A 244 -15.94 -16.68 14.20
C GLN A 244 -16.82 -16.14 13.07
N SER A 245 -16.40 -15.07 12.39
CA SER A 245 -17.12 -14.51 11.25
C SER A 245 -17.23 -15.52 10.10
N ILE A 246 -16.12 -16.21 9.76
CA ILE A 246 -16.14 -17.25 8.72
C ILE A 246 -17.08 -18.41 9.11
N THR A 247 -16.98 -18.94 10.31
CA THR A 247 -17.81 -20.06 10.77
C THR A 247 -19.30 -19.69 10.77
N ASN A 248 -19.64 -18.47 11.17
CA ASN A 248 -21.03 -18.03 11.25
C ASN A 248 -21.67 -17.82 9.87
N HIS A 249 -20.92 -17.28 8.91
CA HIS A 249 -21.45 -16.94 7.58
C HIS A 249 -21.21 -18.04 6.53
N TYR A 250 -20.19 -18.87 6.73
CA TYR A 250 -19.76 -19.91 5.79
C TYR A 250 -19.36 -21.18 6.53
N PRO A 251 -20.32 -21.92 7.12
CA PRO A 251 -20.04 -23.08 7.98
C PRO A 251 -19.26 -24.20 7.27
N GLU A 252 -19.38 -24.31 5.94
CA GLU A 252 -18.65 -25.29 5.13
C GLU A 252 -17.24 -24.84 4.72
N ALA A 253 -16.86 -23.60 5.09
CA ALA A 253 -15.57 -23.05 4.72
C ALA A 253 -14.41 -23.76 5.44
N ARG A 254 -13.37 -24.06 4.69
CA ARG A 254 -12.11 -24.61 5.19
C ARG A 254 -11.01 -23.57 5.12
N ILE A 255 -10.55 -23.09 6.27
CA ILE A 255 -9.46 -22.16 6.39
C ILE A 255 -8.13 -22.89 6.15
N LYS A 256 -7.34 -22.47 5.16
CA LYS A 256 -6.00 -23.01 4.87
C LYS A 256 -4.91 -22.28 5.65
N ALA A 257 -4.99 -20.94 5.69
CA ALA A 257 -4.00 -20.11 6.36
C ALA A 257 -4.65 -18.80 6.83
N ILE A 258 -4.07 -18.20 7.88
CA ILE A 258 -4.49 -16.87 8.39
C ILE A 258 -3.26 -15.98 8.48
N TYR A 259 -3.37 -14.78 7.90
CA TYR A 259 -2.33 -13.76 7.87
C TYR A 259 -2.87 -12.42 8.37
N GLY A 260 -1.99 -11.58 8.90
CA GLY A 260 -2.38 -10.25 9.36
C GLY A 260 -1.21 -9.28 9.32
N GLY A 261 -1.53 -7.99 9.31
CA GLY A 261 -0.55 -6.93 9.25
C GLY A 261 -1.14 -5.59 9.62
N MET A 262 -0.29 -4.58 9.58
CA MET A 262 -0.67 -3.19 9.81
C MET A 262 -0.61 -2.44 8.47
N ILE A 263 -1.59 -1.58 8.22
CA ILE A 263 -1.67 -0.77 7.00
C ILE A 263 -1.46 0.70 7.42
N ALA A 264 -0.51 1.37 6.77
CA ALA A 264 -0.20 2.77 7.04
C ALA A 264 -1.23 3.70 6.36
N CYS A 265 -2.41 3.83 6.96
CA CYS A 265 -3.55 4.60 6.45
C CYS A 265 -3.51 6.08 6.86
N GLY A 266 -2.34 6.59 7.19
CA GLY A 266 -2.14 7.95 7.69
C GLY A 266 -2.30 9.04 6.64
N GLN A 267 -2.17 10.26 7.13
CA GLN A 267 -2.11 11.44 6.25
C GLN A 267 -0.69 11.60 5.73
N SER A 268 -0.49 11.41 4.43
CA SER A 268 0.77 11.69 3.75
C SER A 268 0.96 13.20 3.51
N ASN A 269 0.98 13.97 4.59
CA ASN A 269 1.17 15.43 4.60
C ASN A 269 2.45 15.86 5.33
N LYS A 270 3.29 14.91 5.71
CA LYS A 270 4.60 15.17 6.32
C LYS A 270 5.68 15.23 5.25
N PRO A 271 6.77 15.95 5.48
CA PRO A 271 7.91 15.93 4.58
C PRO A 271 8.36 14.48 4.29
N MET A 272 8.65 14.19 3.03
CA MET A 272 9.01 12.84 2.57
C MET A 272 10.51 12.68 2.36
N ALA A 273 11.28 13.78 2.44
CA ALA A 273 12.73 13.76 2.28
C ALA A 273 13.40 14.79 3.20
N LYS A 274 14.57 14.44 3.70
CA LYS A 274 15.45 15.32 4.48
C LYS A 274 16.85 14.72 4.57
N CYS A 275 17.87 15.56 4.46
CA CYS A 275 19.27 15.16 4.62
C CYS A 275 19.73 14.01 3.69
N GLY A 276 19.22 13.90 2.48
CA GLY A 276 19.53 12.80 1.56
C GLY A 276 18.82 11.48 1.86
N LEU A 277 17.90 11.45 2.83
CA LEU A 277 16.99 10.32 3.05
C LEU A 277 15.62 10.66 2.46
N PHE A 278 15.07 9.72 1.72
CA PHE A 278 13.76 9.80 1.06
C PHE A 278 12.88 8.64 1.48
N LYS A 279 11.59 8.88 1.69
CA LYS A 279 10.63 7.85 2.10
C LYS A 279 9.70 7.52 0.95
N ALA A 280 9.39 6.22 0.78
CA ALA A 280 8.52 5.75 -0.28
C ALA A 280 7.49 4.72 0.21
N GLY A 281 6.31 4.70 -0.42
CA GLY A 281 5.24 3.75 -0.13
C GLY A 281 4.67 3.90 1.27
N ASP A 282 4.47 2.78 1.97
CA ASP A 282 3.90 2.78 3.33
C ASP A 282 4.80 3.50 4.34
N ALA A 283 6.12 3.52 4.13
CA ALA A 283 7.04 4.30 4.93
C ALA A 283 6.77 5.82 4.85
N ALA A 284 6.16 6.28 3.74
CA ALA A 284 5.69 7.65 3.53
C ALA A 284 4.17 7.81 3.74
N SER A 285 3.47 6.79 4.25
CA SER A 285 2.00 6.77 4.44
C SER A 285 1.22 7.07 3.15
N CYS A 286 1.65 6.49 2.02
CA CYS A 286 1.04 6.74 0.69
C CYS A 286 -0.20 5.90 0.40
N VAL A 287 -0.62 5.01 1.29
CA VAL A 287 -1.82 4.17 1.16
C VAL A 287 -3.08 5.04 1.09
N ASN A 288 -4.03 4.64 0.26
CA ASN A 288 -5.34 5.30 0.24
C ASN A 288 -6.06 5.11 1.60
N PRO A 289 -6.43 6.18 2.30
CA PRO A 289 -6.93 6.08 3.67
C PRO A 289 -8.27 5.36 3.81
N LEU A 290 -9.07 5.26 2.75
CA LEU A 290 -10.41 4.65 2.76
C LEU A 290 -10.41 3.25 2.18
N SER A 291 -9.91 3.08 0.95
CA SER A 291 -9.91 1.77 0.28
C SER A 291 -8.78 0.86 0.76
N ARG A 292 -7.77 1.40 1.46
CA ARG A 292 -6.52 0.72 1.86
C ARG A 292 -5.74 0.15 0.66
N SER A 293 -6.03 0.67 -0.55
CA SER A 293 -5.22 0.42 -1.73
C SER A 293 -3.82 0.99 -1.53
N GLY A 294 -2.80 0.19 -1.80
CA GLY A 294 -1.41 0.58 -1.55
C GLY A 294 -0.44 0.17 -2.64
N ILE A 295 -0.78 -0.80 -3.51
CA ILE A 295 0.17 -1.32 -4.53
C ILE A 295 0.48 -0.25 -5.58
N VAL A 296 -0.56 0.31 -6.20
CA VAL A 296 -0.43 1.34 -7.24
C VAL A 296 0.14 2.63 -6.65
N GLU A 297 -0.32 2.99 -5.46
CA GLU A 297 0.17 4.13 -4.69
C GLU A 297 1.67 4.00 -4.38
N ALA A 298 2.11 2.81 -3.99
CA ALA A 298 3.53 2.52 -3.71
C ALA A 298 4.39 2.59 -4.97
N ILE A 299 3.92 2.03 -6.09
CA ILE A 299 4.62 2.09 -7.38
C ILE A 299 4.78 3.56 -7.83
N LEU A 300 3.69 4.33 -7.81
CA LEU A 300 3.73 5.74 -8.17
C LEU A 300 4.67 6.54 -7.26
N CYS A 301 4.57 6.34 -5.95
CA CYS A 301 5.43 6.99 -4.97
C CYS A 301 6.90 6.61 -5.19
N GLY A 302 7.21 5.34 -5.41
CA GLY A 302 8.56 4.86 -5.70
C GLY A 302 9.17 5.54 -6.93
N LYS A 303 8.38 5.68 -8.00
CA LYS A 303 8.78 6.40 -9.22
C LYS A 303 9.10 7.87 -8.94
N LEU A 304 8.18 8.59 -8.28
CA LEU A 304 8.36 10.02 -7.96
C LEU A 304 9.57 10.27 -7.06
N VAL A 305 9.79 9.38 -6.09
CA VAL A 305 10.95 9.44 -5.19
C VAL A 305 12.24 9.20 -5.96
N ALA A 306 12.29 8.20 -6.84
CA ALA A 306 13.45 7.90 -7.66
C ALA A 306 13.85 9.08 -8.56
N GLU A 307 12.89 9.73 -9.22
CA GLU A 307 13.10 10.92 -10.02
C GLU A 307 13.69 12.07 -9.16
N SER A 308 13.16 12.25 -7.96
CA SER A 308 13.65 13.28 -7.03
C SER A 308 15.06 12.97 -6.51
N VAL A 309 15.38 11.71 -6.23
CA VAL A 309 16.72 11.27 -5.82
C VAL A 309 17.73 11.48 -6.96
N HIS A 310 17.33 11.14 -8.19
CA HIS A 310 18.20 11.39 -9.35
C HIS A 310 18.53 12.89 -9.50
N GLU A 311 17.53 13.77 -9.44
CA GLU A 311 17.76 15.23 -9.46
C GLU A 311 18.66 15.68 -8.29
N TRP A 312 18.47 15.11 -7.10
CA TRP A 312 19.24 15.41 -5.89
C TRP A 312 20.71 15.02 -6.04
N LEU A 313 21.00 13.88 -6.66
CA LEU A 313 22.38 13.45 -6.97
C LEU A 313 23.06 14.38 -7.97
N MET A 314 22.31 14.94 -8.93
CA MET A 314 22.82 15.86 -9.94
C MET A 314 22.96 17.30 -9.43
N ALA A 315 22.43 17.62 -8.25
CA ALA A 315 22.49 18.96 -7.68
C ALA A 315 23.92 19.32 -7.23
N LYS A 316 24.33 20.52 -7.57
CA LYS A 316 25.71 21.00 -7.39
C LYS A 316 26.01 21.52 -5.98
N ASP A 317 24.95 21.87 -5.23
CA ASP A 317 25.08 22.52 -3.93
C ASP A 317 23.97 22.07 -2.98
N ASP A 318 24.19 22.26 -1.68
CA ASP A 318 23.28 21.83 -0.62
C ASP A 318 21.95 22.62 -0.63
N GLU A 319 21.93 23.85 -1.12
CA GLU A 319 20.69 24.62 -1.23
C GLU A 319 19.78 24.02 -2.29
N SER A 320 20.32 23.63 -3.44
CA SER A 320 19.58 22.90 -4.49
C SER A 320 19.07 21.54 -4.00
N ARG A 321 19.89 20.80 -3.26
CA ARG A 321 19.48 19.53 -2.60
C ARG A 321 18.32 19.73 -1.64
N ALA A 322 18.39 20.71 -0.76
CA ALA A 322 17.33 21.02 0.20
C ALA A 322 16.02 21.45 -0.50
N ARG A 323 16.10 22.20 -1.61
CA ARG A 323 14.94 22.55 -2.44
C ARG A 323 14.27 21.31 -3.03
N ILE A 324 15.04 20.36 -3.56
CA ILE A 324 14.52 19.10 -4.11
C ILE A 324 13.84 18.28 -3.00
N GLU A 325 14.49 18.10 -1.85
CA GLU A 325 13.91 17.39 -0.70
C GLU A 325 12.55 18.00 -0.28
N SER A 326 12.47 19.31 -0.19
CA SER A 326 11.24 20.03 0.15
C SER A 326 10.13 19.84 -0.90
N ALA A 327 10.50 19.69 -2.17
CA ALA A 327 9.56 19.53 -3.28
C ALA A 327 8.94 18.14 -3.38
N VAL A 328 9.52 17.09 -2.78
CA VAL A 328 9.03 15.69 -2.90
C VAL A 328 7.59 15.57 -2.44
N LEU A 329 7.24 16.14 -1.28
CA LEU A 329 5.86 16.14 -0.80
C LEU A 329 4.91 16.85 -1.80
N GLY A 330 5.35 17.97 -2.37
CA GLY A 330 4.55 18.71 -3.38
C GLY A 330 4.25 17.86 -4.61
N ARG A 331 5.21 17.09 -5.11
CA ARG A 331 5.04 16.15 -6.23
C ARG A 331 4.02 15.06 -5.89
N TRP A 332 4.12 14.47 -4.70
CA TRP A 332 3.14 13.51 -4.21
C TRP A 332 1.75 14.13 -4.08
N MET A 333 1.64 15.33 -3.49
CA MET A 333 0.37 16.05 -3.32
C MET A 333 -0.27 16.40 -4.66
N ALA A 334 0.51 16.74 -5.67
CA ALA A 334 0.01 17.04 -7.02
C ALA A 334 -0.54 15.78 -7.73
N SER A 335 -0.06 14.59 -7.37
CA SER A 335 -0.52 13.33 -7.95
C SER A 335 -1.74 12.76 -7.19
N LEU A 336 -1.54 12.14 -6.05
CA LEU A 336 -2.58 11.46 -5.25
C LEU A 336 -2.75 12.03 -3.84
N GLY A 337 -1.71 12.67 -3.30
CA GLY A 337 -1.66 13.08 -1.90
C GLY A 337 -2.80 14.03 -1.52
N LYS A 338 -3.17 14.98 -2.37
CA LYS A 338 -4.27 15.92 -2.11
C LYS A 338 -5.62 15.18 -1.96
N SER A 339 -5.92 14.25 -2.85
CA SER A 339 -7.15 13.44 -2.76
C SER A 339 -7.13 12.51 -1.53
N HIS A 340 -5.99 11.90 -1.22
CA HIS A 340 -5.83 11.08 -0.02
C HIS A 340 -6.03 11.90 1.27
N LEU A 341 -5.47 13.10 1.33
CA LEU A 341 -5.66 13.99 2.47
C LEU A 341 -7.13 14.38 2.67
N GLN A 342 -7.84 14.67 1.59
CA GLN A 342 -9.29 14.95 1.64
C GLN A 342 -10.06 13.71 2.17
N ILE A 343 -9.78 12.52 1.64
CA ILE A 343 -10.39 11.26 2.07
C ILE A 343 -10.10 11.00 3.56
N ALA A 344 -8.85 11.18 4.01
CA ALA A 344 -8.46 11.01 5.40
C ALA A 344 -9.24 11.93 6.35
N ARG A 345 -9.48 13.18 5.95
CA ARG A 345 -10.30 14.14 6.72
C ARG A 345 -11.78 13.72 6.81
N ALA A 346 -12.31 13.05 5.78
CA ALA A 346 -13.70 12.55 5.77
C ALA A 346 -13.88 11.25 6.57
N LYS A 347 -12.85 10.44 6.72
CA LYS A 347 -12.86 9.11 7.35
C LYS A 347 -13.54 9.06 8.72
N PRO A 348 -13.30 9.98 9.70
CA PRO A 348 -13.99 9.96 10.99
C PRO A 348 -15.50 10.16 10.89
N GLY A 349 -15.98 10.81 9.84
CA GLY A 349 -17.41 10.92 9.54
C GLY A 349 -18.01 9.61 9.03
N LEU A 350 -17.28 8.94 8.15
CA LEU A 350 -17.70 7.64 7.58
C LEU A 350 -17.76 6.54 8.66
N ALA A 351 -16.87 6.57 9.64
CA ALA A 351 -16.86 5.64 10.77
C ALA A 351 -18.10 5.76 11.69
N LYS A 352 -18.88 6.84 11.58
CA LYS A 352 -20.11 7.07 12.37
C LYS A 352 -21.39 6.63 11.66
N ILE A 353 -21.30 6.07 10.46
CA ILE A 353 -22.43 5.58 9.70
C ILE A 353 -22.99 4.34 10.39
N LYS A 354 -24.29 4.36 10.68
CA LYS A 354 -24.99 3.25 11.34
C LYS A 354 -25.44 2.19 10.33
N ASP A 355 -25.66 0.98 10.81
CA ASP A 355 -26.09 -0.16 9.99
C ASP A 355 -27.35 0.13 9.18
N GLU A 356 -28.36 0.79 9.77
CA GLU A 356 -29.60 1.14 9.07
C GLU A 356 -29.38 2.12 7.91
N GLN A 357 -28.31 2.91 7.98
CA GLN A 357 -27.98 3.87 6.92
C GLN A 357 -27.29 3.16 5.74
N PHE A 358 -26.41 2.19 6.03
CA PHE A 358 -25.87 1.30 5.00
C PHE A 358 -26.98 0.48 4.34
N ASP A 359 -27.91 -0.09 5.12
CA ASP A 359 -29.05 -0.85 4.60
C ASP A 359 -29.93 -0.01 3.68
N LYS A 360 -30.31 1.19 4.11
CA LYS A 360 -31.11 2.14 3.29
C LYS A 360 -30.41 2.52 1.99
N ALA A 361 -29.10 2.79 2.04
CA ALA A 361 -28.31 3.15 0.87
C ALA A 361 -28.24 1.96 -0.11
N ALA A 362 -27.86 0.79 0.37
CA ALA A 362 -27.73 -0.41 -0.45
C ALA A 362 -29.07 -0.85 -1.05
N LEU A 363 -30.17 -0.84 -0.26
CA LEU A 363 -31.52 -1.15 -0.75
C LEU A 363 -31.99 -0.16 -1.83
N ARG A 364 -31.68 1.14 -1.71
CA ARG A 364 -32.01 2.14 -2.75
C ARG A 364 -31.23 1.87 -4.02
N LEU A 365 -29.95 1.57 -3.91
CA LEU A 365 -29.07 1.32 -5.04
C LEU A 365 -29.41 0.02 -5.75
N SER A 366 -29.73 -1.06 -5.02
CA SER A 366 -30.09 -2.36 -5.62
C SER A 366 -31.35 -2.30 -6.49
N LYS A 367 -32.21 -1.30 -6.30
CA LYS A 367 -33.40 -1.06 -7.15
C LYS A 367 -33.08 -0.30 -8.46
N LEU A 368 -31.86 0.24 -8.59
CA LEU A 368 -31.45 0.92 -9.81
C LEU A 368 -30.97 -0.11 -10.86
N PRO A 369 -31.18 0.15 -12.15
CA PRO A 369 -30.52 -0.62 -13.19
C PRO A 369 -29.01 -0.63 -12.98
N ARG A 370 -28.35 -1.75 -13.32
CA ARG A 370 -26.91 -1.97 -13.10
C ARG A 370 -26.05 -0.84 -13.64
N GLU A 371 -26.36 -0.34 -14.84
CA GLU A 371 -25.62 0.72 -15.53
C GLU A 371 -25.69 2.07 -14.78
N LYS A 372 -26.69 2.20 -13.92
CA LYS A 372 -26.86 3.39 -13.07
C LYS A 372 -26.18 3.28 -11.71
N GLN A 373 -25.64 2.10 -11.33
CA GLN A 373 -24.94 1.89 -10.07
C GLN A 373 -23.45 2.27 -10.19
N THR A 374 -23.17 3.56 -10.40
CA THR A 374 -21.80 4.09 -10.49
C THR A 374 -21.16 4.27 -9.11
N LEU A 375 -19.83 4.25 -9.01
CA LEU A 375 -19.11 4.49 -7.75
C LEU A 375 -19.52 5.84 -7.11
N LEU A 376 -19.70 6.89 -7.91
CA LEU A 376 -20.17 8.19 -7.42
C LEU A 376 -21.57 8.08 -6.80
N ARG A 377 -22.50 7.38 -7.44
CA ARG A 377 -23.86 7.20 -6.90
C ARG A 377 -23.85 6.34 -5.63
N ILE A 378 -23.04 5.28 -5.58
CA ILE A 378 -22.87 4.47 -4.39
C ILE A 378 -22.35 5.36 -3.25
N PHE A 379 -21.32 6.12 -3.50
CA PHE A 379 -20.74 7.05 -2.54
C PHE A 379 -21.77 8.09 -2.05
N PHE A 380 -22.46 8.75 -2.97
CA PHE A 380 -23.49 9.73 -2.61
C PHE A 380 -24.70 9.12 -1.91
N ALA A 381 -25.12 7.89 -2.24
CA ALA A 381 -26.23 7.23 -1.54
C ALA A 381 -25.91 6.98 -0.06
N VAL A 382 -24.66 6.61 0.23
CA VAL A 382 -24.17 6.46 1.60
C VAL A 382 -24.09 7.82 2.30
N LEU A 383 -23.56 8.85 1.64
CA LEU A 383 -23.47 10.20 2.18
C LEU A 383 -24.84 10.81 2.48
N TRP A 384 -25.79 10.69 1.56
CA TRP A 384 -27.16 11.24 1.73
C TRP A 384 -27.91 10.56 2.86
N SER A 385 -27.49 9.36 3.23
CA SER A 385 -27.98 8.69 4.43
C SER A 385 -27.37 9.25 5.74
N CYS A 386 -26.39 10.17 5.62
CA CYS A 386 -25.64 10.78 6.73
C CYS A 386 -25.44 12.29 6.52
N PRO A 387 -26.44 13.15 6.79
CA PRO A 387 -26.34 14.61 6.59
C PRO A 387 -25.16 15.26 7.31
N SER A 388 -24.77 14.73 8.49
CA SER A 388 -23.62 15.21 9.25
C SER A 388 -22.25 14.99 8.55
N VAL A 389 -22.18 14.01 7.66
CA VAL A 389 -20.98 13.74 6.83
C VAL A 389 -20.92 14.70 5.66
N ILE A 390 -22.08 15.01 5.04
CA ILE A 390 -22.19 15.98 3.93
C ILE A 390 -21.64 17.35 4.35
N TRP A 391 -21.99 17.79 5.55
CA TRP A 391 -21.57 19.11 6.05
C TRP A 391 -20.04 19.22 6.21
N LYS A 392 -19.38 18.14 6.64
CA LYS A 392 -17.92 18.06 6.75
C LYS A 392 -17.21 17.85 5.40
N MET A 393 -17.94 17.39 4.38
CA MET A 393 -17.42 17.17 3.03
C MET A 393 -17.65 18.35 2.07
N ARG A 394 -18.17 19.47 2.55
CA ARG A 394 -18.28 20.70 1.72
C ARG A 394 -16.96 21.11 1.09
N SER A 395 -15.83 20.77 1.71
CA SER A 395 -14.49 21.00 1.13
C SER A 395 -14.13 20.07 -0.05
N PHE A 396 -14.99 19.08 -0.40
CA PHE A 396 -14.85 18.28 -1.61
C PHE A 396 -15.52 18.88 -2.84
N LEU A 397 -16.38 19.90 -2.63
CA LEU A 397 -17.18 20.52 -3.69
C LEU A 397 -16.57 21.85 -4.15
N HIS A 398 -15.47 22.25 -3.59
CA HIS A 398 -14.63 23.38 -3.96
C HIS A 398 -13.17 22.90 -4.05
#